data_ff52c2c3b7b6fddd2ae96b2b07241bcb
#
_entry.id   ff52c2c3b7b6fddd2ae96b2b07241bcb
#
_cell.length_a   1.000
_cell.length_b   1.000
_cell.length_c   1.000
_cell.angle_alpha   90.00
_cell.angle_beta   90.00
_cell.angle_gamma   90.00
#
_symmetry.space_group_name_H-M   'P 1'
#
loop_
_entity.id
_entity.type
_entity.pdbx_description
1 polymer ?
#
loop_
_entity_poly.entity_id
_entity_poly.type
_entity_poly.pdbx_seq_one_letter_code
_entity_poly.pdbx_strand_id
1 'polypeptide(L)'
;SFSVSRTKKYLFLESSKTESNETWYLDLENDSHCLKCFLKRKNRHLYYIDDAPNDFYILSNRKNNKNFALYKTNFDELAERNWKIIVHHKDNELIENFLCFKDFIILEIRKNGLTQLLQINLKNKKKTFIEFEEEVFTVSLVNNNNYNARNFSFVFSSLKTPACIFSQDLY
;
A
#
# COMPACT_ATOMS: atom_id res chain seq x y z
N SER A 1 -14.47 -8.01 -2.06
CA SER A 1 -13.20 -8.73 -2.26
C SER A 1 -12.70 -9.33 -0.96
N PHE A 2 -11.84 -10.34 -1.08
CA PHE A 2 -11.08 -10.86 0.06
C PHE A 2 -9.61 -11.06 -0.35
N SER A 3 -8.69 -10.93 0.60
CA SER A 3 -7.27 -11.13 0.40
C SER A 3 -6.60 -11.60 1.68
N VAL A 4 -5.48 -12.31 1.53
CA VAL A 4 -4.62 -12.67 2.65
C VAL A 4 -3.57 -11.58 2.82
N SER A 5 -3.33 -11.18 4.06
CA SER A 5 -2.33 -10.16 4.39
C SER A 5 -0.91 -10.62 4.04
N ARG A 6 0.01 -9.68 3.94
CA ARG A 6 1.39 -9.92 3.51
C ARG A 6 2.16 -10.83 4.47
N THR A 7 1.93 -10.73 5.76
CA THR A 7 2.52 -11.67 6.73
C THR A 7 1.78 -13.01 6.81
N LYS A 8 0.63 -13.13 6.10
CA LYS A 8 -0.28 -14.29 6.12
C LYS A 8 -1.00 -14.50 7.46
N LYS A 9 -0.93 -13.52 8.34
CA LYS A 9 -1.56 -13.57 9.66
C LYS A 9 -3.05 -13.23 9.61
N TYR A 10 -3.46 -12.39 8.67
CA TYR A 10 -4.83 -11.91 8.57
C TYR A 10 -5.48 -12.25 7.23
N LEU A 11 -6.78 -12.54 7.29
CA LEU A 11 -7.67 -12.52 6.13
C LEU A 11 -8.44 -11.20 6.16
N PHE A 12 -8.33 -10.41 5.10
CA PHE A 12 -9.09 -9.19 4.91
C PHE A 12 -10.33 -9.42 4.05
N LEU A 13 -11.45 -8.85 4.48
CA LEU A 13 -12.70 -8.81 3.74
C LEU A 13 -13.08 -7.35 3.51
N GLU A 14 -13.02 -6.89 2.28
CA GLU A 14 -13.35 -5.52 1.90
C GLU A 14 -14.73 -5.45 1.25
N SER A 15 -15.56 -4.51 1.74
CA SER A 15 -16.80 -4.07 1.14
C SER A 15 -16.64 -2.64 0.64
N SER A 16 -16.65 -2.43 -0.68
CA SER A 16 -16.39 -1.13 -1.31
C SER A 16 -17.60 -0.59 -2.06
N LYS A 17 -17.68 0.74 -2.11
CA LYS A 17 -18.51 1.57 -3.00
C LYS A 17 -17.56 2.53 -3.72
N THR A 18 -18.07 3.30 -4.67
CA THR A 18 -17.25 4.23 -5.48
C THR A 18 -16.37 5.17 -4.65
N GLU A 19 -16.91 5.72 -3.55
CA GLU A 19 -16.21 6.74 -2.74
C GLU A 19 -15.97 6.31 -1.29
N SER A 20 -16.26 5.07 -0.92
CA SER A 20 -16.09 4.60 0.46
C SER A 20 -15.95 3.10 0.53
N ASN A 21 -15.18 2.64 1.49
CA ASN A 21 -15.06 1.22 1.79
C ASN A 21 -15.11 0.94 3.30
N GLU A 22 -15.19 -0.34 3.60
CA GLU A 22 -15.11 -0.89 4.94
C GLU A 22 -14.34 -2.19 4.86
N THR A 23 -13.37 -2.38 5.74
CA THR A 23 -12.57 -3.59 5.80
C THR A 23 -12.76 -4.29 7.13
N TRP A 24 -12.99 -5.58 7.06
CA TRP A 24 -13.01 -6.49 8.19
C TRP A 24 -11.79 -7.38 8.10
N TYR A 25 -11.29 -7.84 9.23
CA TYR A 25 -10.16 -8.75 9.30
C TYR A 25 -10.43 -9.91 10.25
N LEU A 26 -9.88 -11.05 9.89
CA LEU A 26 -9.85 -12.27 10.69
C LEU A 26 -8.41 -12.58 11.01
N ASP A 27 -8.09 -12.75 12.29
CA ASP A 27 -6.78 -13.24 12.74
C ASP A 27 -6.74 -14.75 12.56
N LEU A 28 -5.86 -15.22 11.67
CA LEU A 28 -5.73 -16.64 11.32
C LEU A 28 -4.93 -17.44 12.35
N GLU A 29 -4.20 -16.77 13.26
CA GLU A 29 -3.47 -17.37 14.35
C GLU A 29 -4.33 -17.48 15.63
N ASN A 30 -5.52 -16.88 15.64
CA ASN A 30 -6.40 -16.84 16.79
C ASN A 30 -7.56 -17.83 16.63
N ASP A 31 -7.67 -18.80 17.54
CA ASP A 31 -8.72 -19.84 17.54
C ASP A 31 -10.16 -19.29 17.64
N SER A 32 -10.33 -18.06 18.08
CA SER A 32 -11.68 -17.46 18.19
C SER A 32 -12.37 -17.26 16.84
N HIS A 33 -11.62 -17.22 15.75
CA HIS A 33 -12.11 -16.99 14.38
C HIS A 33 -13.13 -15.86 14.25
N CYS A 34 -13.00 -14.83 15.10
CA CYS A 34 -13.91 -13.68 15.10
C CYS A 34 -13.53 -12.65 14.05
N LEU A 35 -14.45 -12.37 13.15
CA LEU A 35 -14.31 -11.30 12.18
C LEU A 35 -14.47 -9.93 12.87
N LYS A 36 -13.44 -9.09 12.80
CA LYS A 36 -13.40 -7.76 13.43
C LYS A 36 -13.42 -6.67 12.38
N CYS A 37 -14.20 -5.61 12.59
CA CYS A 37 -14.18 -4.44 11.73
C CYS A 37 -12.94 -3.60 12.01
N PHE A 38 -12.12 -3.34 10.98
CA PHE A 38 -10.94 -2.49 11.11
C PHE A 38 -11.36 -1.01 11.27
N LEU A 39 -12.17 -0.53 10.35
CA LEU A 39 -12.78 0.79 10.42
C LEU A 39 -14.13 0.75 9.70
N LYS A 40 -15.18 1.22 10.41
CA LYS A 40 -16.53 1.34 9.83
C LYS A 40 -16.55 2.33 8.68
N ARG A 41 -17.38 2.04 7.69
CA ARG A 41 -17.60 2.89 6.52
C ARG A 41 -17.92 4.32 6.91
N LYS A 42 -17.26 5.28 6.27
CA LYS A 42 -17.54 6.71 6.36
C LYS A 42 -17.75 7.25 4.95
N ASN A 43 -18.60 8.27 4.83
CA ASN A 43 -18.82 8.92 3.53
C ASN A 43 -17.51 9.54 2.99
N ARG A 44 -17.24 9.34 1.71
CA ARG A 44 -16.04 9.84 1.00
C ARG A 44 -14.71 9.45 1.66
N HIS A 45 -14.68 8.30 2.34
CA HIS A 45 -13.48 7.79 2.96
C HIS A 45 -13.12 6.44 2.34
N LEU A 46 -12.01 6.44 1.62
CA LEU A 46 -11.37 5.25 1.09
C LEU A 46 -10.10 4.97 1.87
N TYR A 47 -9.87 3.70 2.18
CA TYR A 47 -8.63 3.26 2.79
C TYR A 47 -8.32 1.81 2.41
N TYR A 48 -7.05 1.50 2.28
CA TYR A 48 -6.51 0.18 1.96
C TYR A 48 -5.49 -0.18 3.00
N ILE A 49 -5.51 -1.42 3.47
CA ILE A 49 -4.65 -1.88 4.56
C ILE A 49 -3.79 -3.04 4.12
N ASP A 50 -2.59 -3.09 4.67
CA ASP A 50 -1.71 -4.25 4.64
C ASP A 50 -0.97 -4.34 5.98
N ASP A 51 -0.42 -5.51 6.31
CA ASP A 51 0.21 -5.74 7.59
C ASP A 51 1.74 -5.85 7.50
N ALA A 52 2.35 -5.59 8.63
CA ALA A 52 3.72 -5.94 8.98
C ALA A 52 3.68 -6.64 10.35
N PRO A 53 4.76 -7.25 10.84
CA PRO A 53 4.72 -8.08 12.04
C PRO A 53 4.07 -7.45 13.29
N ASN A 54 4.16 -6.13 13.45
CA ASN A 54 3.64 -5.42 14.63
C ASN A 54 2.71 -4.24 14.30
N ASP A 55 2.50 -3.94 13.03
CA ASP A 55 1.80 -2.74 12.58
C ASP A 55 0.88 -3.04 11.39
N PHE A 56 -0.19 -2.25 11.25
CA PHE A 56 -0.88 -2.10 9.98
C PHE A 56 -0.41 -0.85 9.27
N TYR A 57 -0.21 -0.95 7.96
CA TYR A 57 -0.04 0.18 7.06
C TYR A 57 -1.35 0.50 6.37
N ILE A 58 -1.69 1.78 6.28
CA ILE A 58 -2.98 2.24 5.81
C ILE A 58 -2.78 3.36 4.79
N LEU A 59 -3.13 3.11 3.54
CA LEU A 59 -3.24 4.14 2.51
C LEU A 59 -4.65 4.74 2.60
N SER A 60 -4.78 6.04 2.84
CA SER A 60 -6.09 6.63 3.09
C SER A 60 -6.20 8.09 2.61
N ASN A 61 -7.41 8.44 2.13
CA ASN A 61 -7.79 9.81 1.78
C ASN A 61 -8.42 10.58 2.95
N ARG A 62 -8.25 10.11 4.20
CA ARG A 62 -8.79 10.78 5.40
C ARG A 62 -8.39 12.26 5.48
N LYS A 63 -9.19 13.08 6.18
CA LYS A 63 -8.93 14.52 6.39
C LYS A 63 -8.78 15.30 5.06
N ASN A 64 -9.56 14.93 4.04
CA ASN A 64 -9.52 15.54 2.70
C ASN A 64 -8.19 15.39 1.94
N ASN A 65 -7.37 14.40 2.27
CA ASN A 65 -6.18 14.05 1.52
C ASN A 65 -6.55 13.37 0.20
N LYS A 66 -7.07 14.12 -0.77
CA LYS A 66 -7.63 13.62 -2.04
C LYS A 66 -6.69 12.65 -2.77
N ASN A 67 -5.40 12.89 -2.71
CA ASN A 67 -4.35 12.07 -3.34
C ASN A 67 -3.73 11.06 -2.39
N PHE A 68 -4.43 10.74 -1.31
CA PHE A 68 -4.05 9.79 -0.28
C PHE A 68 -2.78 10.18 0.50
N ALA A 69 -2.62 9.58 1.65
CA ALA A 69 -1.43 9.58 2.47
C ALA A 69 -1.24 8.18 3.05
N LEU A 70 -0.01 7.79 3.33
CA LEU A 70 0.30 6.52 3.96
C LEU A 70 0.47 6.72 5.46
N TYR A 71 -0.23 5.90 6.21
CA TYR A 71 -0.20 5.87 7.68
C TYR A 71 0.25 4.50 8.18
N LYS A 72 0.57 4.43 9.45
CA LYS A 72 0.69 3.17 10.18
C LYS A 72 0.07 3.26 11.56
N THR A 73 -0.36 2.13 12.10
CA THR A 73 -0.86 1.99 13.46
C THR A 73 -0.47 0.64 14.05
N ASN A 74 -0.35 0.58 15.37
CA ASN A 74 -0.11 -0.68 16.08
C ASN A 74 -1.40 -1.52 16.12
N PHE A 75 -1.29 -2.84 16.23
CA PHE A 75 -2.44 -3.76 16.32
C PHE A 75 -3.36 -3.49 17.52
N ASP A 76 -2.81 -2.98 18.61
CA ASP A 76 -3.59 -2.65 19.81
C ASP A 76 -4.24 -1.25 19.75
N GLU A 77 -3.87 -0.42 18.78
CA GLU A 77 -4.26 0.98 18.68
C GLU A 77 -4.92 1.33 17.33
N LEU A 78 -5.89 0.52 16.90
CA LEU A 78 -6.50 0.65 15.56
C LEU A 78 -7.32 1.92 15.35
N ALA A 79 -7.70 2.62 16.43
CA ALA A 79 -8.49 3.85 16.30
C ALA A 79 -7.80 4.87 15.39
N GLU A 80 -8.55 5.43 14.47
CA GLU A 80 -8.05 6.35 13.42
C GLU A 80 -7.23 7.53 13.96
N ARG A 81 -7.52 7.99 15.20
CA ARG A 81 -6.76 9.04 15.88
C ARG A 81 -5.30 8.67 16.17
N ASN A 82 -5.00 7.37 16.28
CA ASN A 82 -3.68 6.83 16.60
C ASN A 82 -2.81 6.60 15.36
N TRP A 83 -3.37 6.76 14.16
CA TRP A 83 -2.65 6.56 12.92
C TRP A 83 -1.54 7.59 12.75
N LYS A 84 -0.31 7.13 12.69
CA LYS A 84 0.90 7.95 12.48
C LYS A 84 1.18 8.06 10.99
N ILE A 85 1.42 9.27 10.50
CA ILE A 85 1.70 9.51 9.09
C ILE A 85 3.13 9.07 8.74
N ILE A 86 3.27 8.33 7.65
CA ILE A 86 4.55 7.87 7.10
C ILE A 86 4.89 8.63 5.82
N VAL A 87 3.89 8.83 4.97
CA VAL A 87 4.02 9.63 3.76
C VAL A 87 2.86 10.61 3.70
N HIS A 88 3.21 11.89 3.66
CA HIS A 88 2.23 12.97 3.58
C HIS A 88 1.56 13.01 2.21
N HIS A 89 0.31 13.42 2.20
CA HIS A 89 -0.42 13.82 1.00
C HIS A 89 0.31 14.95 0.28
N LYS A 90 0.24 14.94 -1.05
CA LYS A 90 0.66 16.03 -1.91
C LYS A 90 -0.40 16.29 -2.98
N ASP A 91 -0.62 17.57 -3.31
CA ASP A 91 -1.66 17.94 -4.28
C ASP A 91 -1.34 17.51 -5.72
N ASN A 92 -0.06 17.34 -6.04
CA ASN A 92 0.42 16.98 -7.36
C ASN A 92 0.91 15.52 -7.51
N GLU A 93 0.77 14.71 -6.48
CA GLU A 93 1.17 13.30 -6.49
C GLU A 93 0.05 12.45 -5.87
N LEU A 94 -0.55 11.57 -6.68
CA LEU A 94 -1.54 10.60 -6.23
C LEU A 94 -0.83 9.30 -5.86
N ILE A 95 -0.98 8.83 -4.62
CA ILE A 95 -0.51 7.51 -4.23
C ILE A 95 -1.60 6.50 -4.61
N GLU A 96 -1.34 5.65 -5.58
CA GLU A 96 -2.31 4.68 -6.11
C GLU A 96 -2.24 3.34 -5.40
N ASN A 97 -1.02 2.93 -4.99
CA ASN A 97 -0.80 1.62 -4.37
C ASN A 97 0.46 1.62 -3.50
N PHE A 98 0.62 0.62 -2.65
CA PHE A 98 1.81 0.45 -1.84
C PHE A 98 2.11 -1.02 -1.55
N LEU A 99 3.39 -1.31 -1.32
CA LEU A 99 3.87 -2.60 -0.84
C LEU A 99 4.79 -2.38 0.36
N CYS A 100 4.56 -3.13 1.44
CA CYS A 100 5.39 -3.08 2.64
C CYS A 100 6.31 -4.30 2.71
N PHE A 101 7.61 -4.06 2.85
CA PHE A 101 8.64 -5.06 3.09
C PHE A 101 9.34 -4.77 4.42
N LYS A 102 10.16 -5.70 4.88
CA LYS A 102 10.86 -5.60 6.17
C LYS A 102 11.58 -4.26 6.38
N ASP A 103 12.34 -3.83 5.38
CA ASP A 103 13.17 -2.63 5.45
C ASP A 103 12.75 -1.52 4.49
N PHE A 104 11.73 -1.76 3.66
CA PHE A 104 11.32 -0.86 2.59
C PHE A 104 9.82 -0.76 2.42
N ILE A 105 9.39 0.39 1.93
CA ILE A 105 8.05 0.59 1.35
C ILE A 105 8.24 1.00 -0.11
N ILE A 106 7.46 0.41 -1.00
CA ILE A 106 7.36 0.82 -2.40
C ILE A 106 6.00 1.46 -2.60
N LEU A 107 5.98 2.66 -3.15
CA LEU A 107 4.76 3.36 -3.54
C LEU A 107 4.65 3.42 -5.05
N GLU A 108 3.47 3.14 -5.55
CA GLU A 108 3.04 3.48 -6.91
C GLU A 108 2.43 4.88 -6.86
N ILE A 109 3.06 5.83 -7.54
CA ILE A 109 2.69 7.24 -7.53
C ILE A 109 2.37 7.69 -8.94
N ARG A 110 1.25 8.40 -9.12
CA ARG A 110 0.94 9.11 -10.36
C ARG A 110 1.27 10.59 -10.19
N LYS A 111 2.12 11.09 -11.08
CA LYS A 111 2.53 12.48 -11.12
C LYS A 111 2.57 12.97 -12.58
N ASN A 112 1.97 14.11 -12.87
CA ASN A 112 1.92 14.67 -14.23
C ASN A 112 1.41 13.67 -15.29
N GLY A 113 0.46 12.81 -14.92
CA GLY A 113 -0.11 11.78 -15.80
C GLY A 113 0.71 10.49 -15.91
N LEU A 114 1.95 10.45 -15.44
CA LEU A 114 2.83 9.29 -15.48
C LEU A 114 2.85 8.55 -14.13
N THR A 115 2.85 7.23 -14.19
CA THR A 115 3.08 6.39 -13.01
C THR A 115 4.57 6.22 -12.74
N GLN A 116 4.97 6.24 -11.48
CA GLN A 116 6.34 6.13 -11.01
C GLN A 116 6.39 5.24 -9.79
N LEU A 117 7.51 4.58 -9.53
CA LEU A 117 7.75 3.81 -8.32
C LEU A 117 8.71 4.56 -7.40
N LEU A 118 8.28 4.78 -6.15
CA LEU A 118 9.08 5.40 -5.12
C LEU A 118 9.44 4.37 -4.05
N GLN A 119 10.71 4.09 -3.89
CA GLN A 119 11.25 3.26 -2.81
C GLN A 119 11.58 4.12 -1.59
N ILE A 120 11.13 3.71 -0.42
CA ILE A 120 11.41 4.35 0.86
C ILE A 120 12.13 3.34 1.76
N ASN A 121 13.36 3.62 2.13
CA ASN A 121 14.08 2.83 3.12
C ASN A 121 13.60 3.20 4.53
N LEU A 122 13.12 2.22 5.30
CA LEU A 122 12.54 2.46 6.63
C LEU A 122 13.60 2.79 7.70
N LYS A 123 14.86 2.38 7.52
CA LYS A 123 15.94 2.61 8.48
C LYS A 123 16.45 4.05 8.41
N ASN A 124 16.84 4.50 7.21
CA ASN A 124 17.46 5.81 7.02
C ASN A 124 16.52 6.87 6.44
N LYS A 125 15.25 6.51 6.16
CA LYS A 125 14.21 7.38 5.58
C LYS A 125 14.55 7.91 4.17
N LYS A 126 15.58 7.36 3.51
CA LYS A 126 15.93 7.74 2.14
C LYS A 126 14.80 7.36 1.20
N LYS A 127 14.48 8.30 0.30
CA LYS A 127 13.48 8.15 -0.76
C LYS A 127 14.20 8.16 -2.10
N THR A 128 13.94 7.16 -2.94
CA THR A 128 14.59 7.02 -4.24
C THR A 128 13.53 6.60 -5.27
N PHE A 129 13.39 7.37 -6.34
CA PHE A 129 12.57 6.93 -7.48
C PHE A 129 13.32 5.85 -8.26
N ILE A 130 12.58 4.89 -8.75
CA ILE A 130 13.10 3.90 -9.69
C ILE A 130 13.12 4.54 -11.06
N GLU A 131 14.30 4.62 -11.64
CA GLU A 131 14.52 5.23 -12.94
C GLU A 131 14.30 4.22 -14.06
N PHE A 132 13.70 4.67 -15.15
CA PHE A 132 13.49 3.91 -16.36
C PHE A 132 14.11 4.68 -17.54
N GLU A 133 14.65 3.96 -18.51
CA GLU A 133 15.32 4.58 -19.68
C GLU A 133 14.33 5.33 -20.60
N GLU A 134 13.05 4.98 -20.54
CA GLU A 134 12.02 5.53 -21.40
C GLU A 134 11.30 6.69 -20.72
N GLU A 135 11.05 7.77 -21.46
CA GLU A 135 10.39 8.98 -20.94
C GLU A 135 8.88 8.79 -20.71
N VAL A 136 8.24 8.00 -21.58
CA VAL A 136 6.79 7.74 -21.52
C VAL A 136 6.53 6.27 -21.35
N PHE A 137 6.06 5.92 -20.17
CA PHE A 137 5.79 4.55 -19.78
C PHE A 137 4.64 4.46 -18.80
N THR A 138 4.16 3.25 -18.56
CA THR A 138 3.31 2.90 -17.43
C THR A 138 4.01 1.85 -16.59
N VAL A 139 3.92 2.00 -15.28
CA VAL A 139 4.43 1.02 -14.33
C VAL A 139 3.38 0.79 -13.25
N SER A 140 3.17 -0.46 -12.85
CA SER A 140 2.27 -0.80 -11.75
C SER A 140 2.82 -1.95 -10.91
N LEU A 141 2.58 -1.85 -9.61
CA LEU A 141 2.96 -2.88 -8.67
C LEU A 141 2.11 -4.13 -8.89
N VAL A 142 2.74 -5.30 -8.91
CA VAL A 142 2.04 -6.58 -8.84
C VAL A 142 2.04 -7.12 -7.42
N ASN A 143 1.18 -8.08 -7.15
CA ASN A 143 1.09 -8.66 -5.83
C ASN A 143 2.41 -9.37 -5.45
N ASN A 144 3.00 -8.96 -4.33
CA ASN A 144 4.23 -9.49 -3.77
C ASN A 144 3.93 -10.03 -2.37
N ASN A 145 3.63 -11.31 -2.26
CA ASN A 145 3.08 -11.93 -1.04
C ASN A 145 4.11 -12.29 0.03
N ASN A 146 5.35 -11.81 -0.06
CA ASN A 146 6.38 -12.13 0.91
C ASN A 146 6.95 -10.85 1.54
N TYR A 147 6.63 -10.65 2.82
CA TYR A 147 7.13 -9.51 3.60
C TYR A 147 8.66 -9.47 3.70
N ASN A 148 9.32 -10.63 3.71
CA ASN A 148 10.79 -10.76 3.82
C ASN A 148 11.49 -10.87 2.46
N ALA A 149 10.80 -10.61 1.36
CA ALA A 149 11.41 -10.65 0.05
C ALA A 149 12.55 -9.64 -0.07
N ARG A 150 13.59 -9.99 -0.82
CA ARG A 150 14.71 -9.12 -1.17
C ARG A 150 14.48 -8.35 -2.45
N ASN A 151 13.48 -8.73 -3.20
CA ASN A 151 13.07 -8.09 -4.46
C ASN A 151 11.57 -7.89 -4.48
N PHE A 152 11.11 -7.00 -5.36
CA PHE A 152 9.69 -6.83 -5.67
C PHE A 152 9.49 -6.87 -7.17
N SER A 153 8.27 -7.20 -7.58
CA SER A 153 7.89 -7.28 -8.99
C SER A 153 6.92 -6.19 -9.37
N PHE A 154 7.00 -5.74 -10.60
CA PHE A 154 6.12 -4.74 -11.20
C PHE A 154 5.92 -5.03 -12.68
N VAL A 155 4.81 -4.59 -13.24
CA VAL A 155 4.59 -4.56 -14.69
C VAL A 155 5.11 -3.22 -15.21
N PHE A 156 5.84 -3.28 -16.29
CA PHE A 156 6.28 -2.11 -17.06
C PHE A 156 5.81 -2.27 -18.50
N SER A 157 5.34 -1.18 -19.10
CA SER A 157 5.12 -1.10 -20.53
C SER A 157 5.31 0.31 -21.05
N SER A 158 5.69 0.43 -22.33
CA SER A 158 5.84 1.69 -23.04
C SER A 158 5.38 1.57 -24.49
N LEU A 159 5.59 2.61 -25.27
CA LEU A 159 5.36 2.55 -26.73
C LEU A 159 6.35 1.62 -27.44
N LYS A 160 7.52 1.36 -26.86
CA LYS A 160 8.58 0.51 -27.43
C LYS A 160 8.60 -0.89 -26.81
N THR A 161 8.23 -0.98 -25.52
CA THR A 161 8.33 -2.21 -24.74
C THR A 161 6.94 -2.73 -24.41
N PRO A 162 6.56 -3.93 -24.91
CA PRO A 162 5.32 -4.60 -24.51
C PRO A 162 5.24 -4.79 -23.01
N ALA A 163 4.02 -4.97 -22.46
CA ALA A 163 3.82 -5.21 -21.04
C ALA A 163 4.59 -6.45 -20.57
N CYS A 164 5.57 -6.24 -19.70
CA CYS A 164 6.44 -7.27 -19.13
C CYS A 164 6.50 -7.14 -17.61
N ILE A 165 6.69 -8.28 -16.93
CA ILE A 165 6.94 -8.30 -15.48
C ILE A 165 8.45 -8.22 -15.25
N PHE A 166 8.84 -7.23 -14.46
CA PHE A 166 10.23 -7.04 -14.01
C PHE A 166 10.34 -7.34 -12.52
N SER A 167 11.54 -7.69 -12.09
CA SER A 167 11.90 -7.85 -10.69
C SER A 167 13.06 -6.91 -10.35
N GLN A 168 12.92 -6.15 -9.27
CA GLN A 168 13.90 -5.18 -8.78
C GLN A 168 14.39 -5.57 -7.40
N ASP A 169 15.70 -5.55 -7.18
CA ASP A 169 16.31 -5.72 -5.86
C ASP A 169 15.99 -4.51 -4.98
N LEU A 170 15.75 -4.77 -3.69
CA LEU A 170 15.45 -3.75 -2.68
C LEU A 170 16.72 -3.16 -2.03
N TYR A 171 17.89 -3.84 -2.15
CA TYR A 171 19.13 -3.51 -1.45
C TYR A 171 20.23 -2.98 -2.36
#